data_113037e6d31e9c4c83fdb660f5fe3e83
#
_entry.id   113037e6d31e9c4c83fdb660f5fe3e83
#
_cell.length_a   1.000
_cell.length_b   1.000
_cell.length_c   1.000
_cell.angle_alpha   90.00
_cell.angle_beta   90.00
_cell.angle_gamma   90.00
#
_symmetry.space_group_name_H-M   'P 1'
#
loop_
_entity.id
_entity.type
_entity.pdbx_description
1 polymer ?
#
loop_
_entity_poly.entity_id
_entity_poly.type
_entity_poly.pdbx_seq_one_letter_code
_entity_poly.pdbx_strand_id
1 'polypeptide(L)'
;MANKLELTWYGKDEPIRIEPRLLIENAALSNTAADPDTENMIIHGDNLLALKALETRLAGQVKCIYIDPPYNTGAAFDYYDDNLEHSTWLNLMYSRLVILRNLLADDGFFCCQIDDSEGAYLKVLLDEIFGRHNYLNTFYIQVRYPNKTLAEDSDYQKVIEQCHVYAKQRTLAKLNRPQAEYDIAKFKWRVVEDAPGEVVTLGNKRVEIFKPDQYHIEEIEPCFEGLKETWATGSLARVKASAGEIFEYYLADRKDVDGLGCLYKVEGIGEDGLGYRYISGPKKATANKGKFYSGIPLKRLEELKTGKSFKYLPVANFCDFAGNFGNCRLEGSVDFKGGKKPEPLLEMILKYYSNPGDLVLDSFLGSGTTAAVAHKMNRRYIGIEMGDHAYSHCKYRLDKVIDGSDKGGISKTIGWQGGGGYRFFELAPTLINRDPFDEFVINEEYNADMLAAAVALHEGFRYQPDSGLFWKQSVGNESSYLFVTTRHLNSTYLDSIKDTMEDGEYLIIACRSFDSGLDKVYGNITIKKIPQKLLSLCEFGKAVYNMNIVHPPVYDDEWDEEDFDE
;
A
#
# COMPACT_ATOMS: atom_id res chain seq x y z
N MET A 1 -34.55 0.34 -1.12
CA MET A 1 -33.24 -0.10 -0.60
C MET A 1 -32.35 -0.35 -1.81
N ALA A 2 -31.20 0.29 -1.88
CA ALA A 2 -30.25 -0.02 -2.95
C ALA A 2 -29.75 -1.44 -2.73
N ASN A 3 -29.82 -2.28 -3.77
CA ASN A 3 -29.30 -3.65 -3.72
C ASN A 3 -27.77 -3.57 -3.54
N LYS A 4 -27.29 -3.94 -2.36
CA LYS A 4 -25.86 -4.05 -2.05
C LYS A 4 -25.36 -5.38 -2.63
N LEU A 5 -24.30 -5.34 -3.45
CA LEU A 5 -23.57 -6.55 -3.82
C LEU A 5 -22.74 -6.96 -2.62
N GLU A 6 -22.90 -8.18 -2.15
CA GLU A 6 -22.24 -8.73 -0.97
C GLU A 6 -21.79 -10.15 -1.24
N LEU A 7 -20.59 -10.50 -0.80
CA LEU A 7 -20.07 -11.85 -0.81
C LEU A 7 -20.43 -12.51 0.52
N THR A 8 -21.06 -13.68 0.48
CA THR A 8 -21.42 -14.45 1.68
C THR A 8 -20.68 -15.78 1.69
N TRP A 9 -20.13 -16.15 2.83
CA TRP A 9 -19.41 -17.42 3.06
C TRP A 9 -19.65 -17.93 4.48
N TYR A 10 -19.29 -19.18 4.74
CA TYR A 10 -19.44 -19.78 6.07
C TYR A 10 -18.52 -19.10 7.09
N GLY A 11 -19.07 -18.63 8.22
CA GLY A 11 -18.34 -17.96 9.29
C GLY A 11 -18.20 -16.44 9.14
N LYS A 12 -18.72 -15.82 8.05
CA LYS A 12 -18.63 -14.37 7.83
C LYS A 12 -19.23 -13.56 8.99
N ASP A 13 -20.38 -13.98 9.48
CA ASP A 13 -21.16 -13.26 10.52
C ASP A 13 -20.73 -13.66 11.94
N GLU A 14 -19.76 -14.56 12.08
CA GLU A 14 -19.24 -14.96 13.38
C GLU A 14 -18.23 -13.90 13.87
N PRO A 15 -18.52 -13.19 14.98
CA PRO A 15 -17.61 -12.18 15.47
C PRO A 15 -16.34 -12.81 16.03
N ILE A 16 -15.20 -12.57 15.38
CA ILE A 16 -13.91 -12.99 15.92
C ILE A 16 -13.54 -12.05 17.06
N ARG A 17 -13.53 -12.56 18.30
CA ARG A 17 -13.12 -11.82 19.49
C ARG A 17 -11.63 -11.97 19.74
N ILE A 18 -10.85 -11.12 19.08
CA ILE A 18 -9.40 -11.18 19.09
C ILE A 18 -8.86 -10.66 20.42
N GLU A 19 -7.97 -11.44 21.06
CA GLU A 19 -7.20 -11.01 22.23
C GLU A 19 -6.15 -9.95 21.80
N PRO A 20 -6.20 -8.70 22.29
CA PRO A 20 -5.12 -7.75 22.08
C PRO A 20 -3.93 -8.13 22.97
N ARG A 21 -2.81 -8.53 22.38
CA ARG A 21 -1.58 -8.92 23.08
C ARG A 21 -0.57 -7.79 23.13
N LEU A 22 0.26 -7.79 24.16
CA LEU A 22 1.38 -6.86 24.23
C LEU A 22 2.42 -7.18 23.15
N LEU A 23 3.09 -6.13 22.68
CA LEU A 23 4.32 -6.23 21.91
C LEU A 23 5.48 -6.01 22.85
N ILE A 24 6.32 -7.04 23.02
CA ILE A 24 7.50 -7.01 23.89
C ILE A 24 8.74 -6.81 23.03
N GLU A 25 9.47 -5.71 23.27
CA GLU A 25 10.72 -5.48 22.55
C GLU A 25 11.79 -6.49 22.98
N ASN A 26 12.38 -7.17 22.01
CA ASN A 26 13.55 -8.00 22.19
C ASN A 26 14.80 -7.17 21.83
N ALA A 27 15.38 -6.52 22.83
CA ALA A 27 16.53 -5.63 22.65
C ALA A 27 17.77 -6.36 22.08
N ALA A 28 17.90 -7.67 22.29
CA ALA A 28 19.01 -8.45 21.74
C ALA A 28 18.88 -8.68 20.22
N LEU A 29 17.66 -8.60 19.69
CA LEU A 29 17.37 -8.74 18.26
C LEU A 29 17.17 -7.39 17.56
N SER A 30 16.94 -6.31 18.31
CA SER A 30 16.85 -4.96 17.80
C SER A 30 18.21 -4.44 17.31
N ASN A 31 18.21 -3.62 16.27
CA ASN A 31 19.40 -2.95 15.75
C ASN A 31 19.19 -1.44 15.79
N THR A 32 19.56 -0.82 16.90
CA THR A 32 19.32 0.59 17.20
C THR A 32 20.60 1.41 17.41
N ALA A 33 21.77 0.82 17.18
CA ALA A 33 23.05 1.46 17.49
C ALA A 33 23.29 2.74 16.67
N ALA A 34 22.87 2.76 15.41
CA ALA A 34 22.99 3.92 14.51
C ALA A 34 21.78 4.87 14.59
N ASP A 35 20.65 4.42 15.12
CA ASP A 35 19.41 5.18 15.26
C ASP A 35 18.65 4.73 16.52
N PRO A 36 19.03 5.25 17.72
CA PRO A 36 18.40 4.85 18.98
C PRO A 36 16.91 5.21 19.08
N ASP A 37 16.47 6.23 18.34
CA ASP A 37 15.09 6.73 18.37
C ASP A 37 14.23 6.15 17.25
N THR A 38 14.73 5.14 16.54
CA THR A 38 14.01 4.53 15.42
C THR A 38 12.63 4.03 15.84
N GLU A 39 11.64 4.31 15.00
CA GLU A 39 10.27 3.79 15.12
C GLU A 39 9.99 2.62 14.15
N ASN A 40 10.98 2.18 13.39
CA ASN A 40 10.87 1.01 12.53
C ASN A 40 10.72 -0.25 13.37
N MET A 41 9.78 -1.12 12.97
CA MET A 41 9.42 -2.30 13.75
C MET A 41 9.42 -3.56 12.89
N ILE A 42 10.00 -4.63 13.43
CA ILE A 42 9.74 -6.01 13.01
C ILE A 42 9.04 -6.71 14.15
N ILE A 43 7.92 -7.34 13.86
CA ILE A 43 7.10 -8.05 14.86
C ILE A 43 7.03 -9.51 14.47
N HIS A 44 7.49 -10.39 15.35
CA HIS A 44 7.33 -11.83 15.21
C HIS A 44 6.02 -12.28 15.88
N GLY A 45 5.19 -13.00 15.13
CA GLY A 45 3.96 -13.62 15.61
C GLY A 45 2.79 -13.51 14.64
N ASP A 46 1.63 -14.08 15.02
CA ASP A 46 0.40 -14.02 14.23
C ASP A 46 0.01 -12.57 13.93
N ASN A 47 -0.19 -12.29 12.65
CA ASN A 47 -0.42 -10.92 12.19
C ASN A 47 -1.77 -10.35 12.63
N LEU A 48 -2.80 -11.17 12.87
CA LEU A 48 -4.08 -10.67 13.39
C LEU A 48 -3.94 -10.17 14.83
N LEU A 49 -3.19 -10.90 15.66
CA LEU A 49 -2.86 -10.50 17.03
C LEU A 49 -1.98 -9.25 17.06
N ALA A 50 -0.95 -9.21 16.21
CA ALA A 50 -0.06 -8.06 16.09
C ALA A 50 -0.80 -6.81 15.59
N LEU A 51 -1.63 -6.93 14.55
CA LEU A 51 -2.46 -5.85 14.04
C LEU A 51 -3.43 -5.34 15.11
N LYS A 52 -4.03 -6.23 15.91
CA LYS A 52 -4.90 -5.84 17.02
C LYS A 52 -4.16 -5.08 18.11
N ALA A 53 -2.93 -5.47 18.42
CA ALA A 53 -2.07 -4.74 19.35
C ALA A 53 -1.70 -3.33 18.85
N LEU A 54 -1.51 -3.17 17.54
CA LEU A 54 -1.15 -1.90 16.91
C LEU A 54 -2.36 -0.96 16.76
N GLU A 55 -3.58 -1.48 16.68
CA GLU A 55 -4.79 -0.72 16.30
C GLU A 55 -5.01 0.49 17.21
N THR A 56 -4.92 0.32 18.54
CA THR A 56 -5.14 1.41 19.51
C THR A 56 -4.12 2.56 19.35
N ARG A 57 -2.90 2.23 18.92
CA ARG A 57 -1.80 3.20 18.84
C ARG A 57 -1.69 3.85 17.47
N LEU A 58 -1.98 3.12 16.38
CA LEU A 58 -1.67 3.51 15.01
C LEU A 58 -2.89 3.69 14.12
N ALA A 59 -4.12 3.69 14.67
CA ALA A 59 -5.32 3.96 13.89
C ALA A 59 -5.19 5.29 13.13
N GLY A 60 -5.42 5.25 11.81
CA GLY A 60 -5.36 6.43 10.96
C GLY A 60 -3.96 7.00 10.67
N GLN A 61 -2.87 6.24 10.91
CA GLN A 61 -1.51 6.77 10.77
C GLN A 61 -0.69 6.14 9.62
N VAL A 62 -1.07 4.97 9.12
CA VAL A 62 -0.31 4.27 8.09
C VAL A 62 -0.59 4.88 6.72
N LYS A 63 0.45 5.31 6.02
CA LYS A 63 0.33 5.94 4.69
C LYS A 63 0.19 4.93 3.57
N CYS A 64 0.94 3.86 3.60
CA CYS A 64 0.93 2.82 2.59
C CYS A 64 0.95 1.44 3.23
N ILE A 65 -0.03 0.63 2.92
CA ILE A 65 -0.05 -0.79 3.25
C ILE A 65 0.18 -1.59 1.97
N TYR A 66 1.18 -2.45 2.00
CA TYR A 66 1.38 -3.47 0.99
C TYR A 66 1.34 -4.83 1.67
N ILE A 67 0.57 -5.77 1.13
CA ILE A 67 0.53 -7.15 1.61
C ILE A 67 0.57 -8.13 0.44
N ASP A 68 1.19 -9.29 0.72
CA ASP A 68 1.31 -10.44 -0.15
C ASP A 68 0.84 -11.68 0.61
N PRO A 69 -0.50 -11.87 0.77
CA PRO A 69 -1.05 -12.97 1.56
C PRO A 69 -0.88 -14.31 0.82
N PRO A 70 -1.09 -15.46 1.50
CA PRO A 70 -1.15 -16.76 0.84
C PRO A 70 -2.16 -16.76 -0.31
N TYR A 71 -1.76 -17.28 -1.48
CA TYR A 71 -2.59 -17.24 -2.71
C TYR A 71 -3.62 -18.35 -2.80
N ASN A 72 -3.58 -19.34 -1.89
CA ASN A 72 -4.48 -20.49 -1.86
C ASN A 72 -4.44 -21.32 -3.15
N THR A 73 -3.25 -21.48 -3.72
CA THR A 73 -3.03 -22.18 -5.01
C THR A 73 -3.00 -23.69 -4.88
N GLY A 74 -2.96 -24.23 -3.65
CA GLY A 74 -2.73 -25.64 -3.37
C GLY A 74 -1.27 -26.09 -3.56
N ALA A 75 -0.36 -25.16 -3.87
CA ALA A 75 1.07 -25.41 -3.90
C ALA A 75 1.61 -25.49 -2.47
N ALA A 76 2.50 -26.44 -2.19
CA ALA A 76 3.17 -26.51 -0.91
C ALA A 76 4.22 -25.39 -0.85
N PHE A 77 3.95 -24.34 -0.09
CA PHE A 77 4.96 -23.37 0.31
C PHE A 77 5.53 -23.76 1.67
N ASP A 78 6.83 -23.68 1.84
CA ASP A 78 7.55 -24.15 3.05
C ASP A 78 7.08 -23.47 4.36
N TYR A 79 6.32 -22.38 4.28
CA TYR A 79 6.01 -21.53 5.44
C TYR A 79 4.52 -21.30 5.70
N TYR A 80 3.62 -21.54 4.73
CA TYR A 80 2.18 -21.27 4.85
C TYR A 80 1.34 -22.37 4.24
N ASP A 81 0.18 -22.66 4.86
CA ASP A 81 -0.82 -23.53 4.27
C ASP A 81 -1.53 -22.80 3.12
N ASP A 82 -1.16 -23.12 1.90
CA ASP A 82 -1.75 -22.56 0.68
C ASP A 82 -2.88 -23.42 0.12
N ASN A 83 -3.41 -24.35 0.92
CA ASN A 83 -4.52 -25.23 0.54
C ASN A 83 -5.67 -25.13 1.56
N LEU A 84 -6.04 -23.89 1.90
CA LEU A 84 -7.17 -23.64 2.79
C LEU A 84 -8.49 -23.84 2.07
N GLU A 85 -9.49 -24.35 2.81
CA GLU A 85 -10.86 -24.28 2.34
C GLU A 85 -11.22 -22.79 2.10
N HIS A 86 -11.90 -22.51 1.00
CA HIS A 86 -12.15 -21.15 0.50
C HIS A 86 -12.79 -20.22 1.55
N SER A 87 -13.77 -20.71 2.33
CA SER A 87 -14.39 -19.92 3.41
C SER A 87 -13.40 -19.59 4.52
N THR A 88 -12.46 -20.49 4.82
CA THR A 88 -11.40 -20.27 5.80
C THR A 88 -10.44 -19.19 5.33
N TRP A 89 -10.05 -19.20 4.06
CA TRP A 89 -9.21 -18.17 3.46
C TRP A 89 -9.91 -16.80 3.49
N LEU A 90 -11.20 -16.73 3.17
CA LEU A 90 -11.99 -15.50 3.24
C LEU A 90 -12.09 -14.96 4.69
N ASN A 91 -12.29 -15.82 5.69
CA ASN A 91 -12.30 -15.43 7.10
C ASN A 91 -10.94 -14.90 7.56
N LEU A 92 -9.84 -15.57 7.13
CA LEU A 92 -8.46 -15.13 7.39
C LEU A 92 -8.24 -13.72 6.86
N MET A 93 -8.63 -13.45 5.62
CA MET A 93 -8.43 -12.16 4.98
C MET A 93 -9.36 -11.09 5.54
N TYR A 94 -10.64 -11.38 5.73
CA TYR A 94 -11.64 -10.41 6.17
C TYR A 94 -11.25 -9.75 7.50
N SER A 95 -10.93 -10.54 8.51
CA SER A 95 -10.57 -10.05 9.83
C SER A 95 -9.35 -9.11 9.83
N ARG A 96 -8.34 -9.45 9.03
CA ARG A 96 -7.12 -8.65 8.87
C ARG A 96 -7.35 -7.38 8.07
N LEU A 97 -8.08 -7.47 6.97
CA LEU A 97 -8.38 -6.33 6.09
C LEU A 97 -9.19 -5.24 6.80
N VAL A 98 -10.11 -5.61 7.69
CA VAL A 98 -10.86 -4.65 8.50
C VAL A 98 -9.93 -3.83 9.39
N ILE A 99 -9.00 -4.48 10.10
CA ILE A 99 -8.03 -3.77 10.95
C ILE A 99 -7.06 -2.94 10.10
N LEU A 100 -6.54 -3.50 9.02
CA LEU A 100 -5.64 -2.79 8.10
C LEU A 100 -6.29 -1.51 7.57
N ARG A 101 -7.57 -1.55 7.21
CA ARG A 101 -8.31 -0.34 6.82
C ARG A 101 -8.38 0.70 7.93
N ASN A 102 -8.56 0.28 9.19
CA ASN A 102 -8.60 1.19 10.35
C ASN A 102 -7.24 1.85 10.59
N LEU A 103 -6.14 1.13 10.39
CA LEU A 103 -4.77 1.64 10.52
C LEU A 103 -4.41 2.68 9.45
N LEU A 104 -4.99 2.61 8.25
CA LEU A 104 -4.71 3.56 7.18
C LEU A 104 -5.04 5.00 7.57
N ALA A 105 -4.16 5.93 7.20
CA ALA A 105 -4.44 7.36 7.16
C ALA A 105 -5.57 7.67 6.17
N ASP A 106 -6.29 8.76 6.35
CA ASP A 106 -7.43 9.09 5.48
C ASP A 106 -7.03 9.30 4.02
N ASP A 107 -5.79 9.76 3.79
CA ASP A 107 -5.15 9.89 2.47
C ASP A 107 -4.23 8.71 2.12
N GLY A 108 -4.33 7.61 2.88
CA GLY A 108 -3.50 6.41 2.73
C GLY A 108 -3.95 5.48 1.62
N PHE A 109 -3.04 4.56 1.25
CA PHE A 109 -3.19 3.59 0.17
C PHE A 109 -3.01 2.17 0.67
N PHE A 110 -3.84 1.29 0.14
CA PHE A 110 -3.77 -0.14 0.38
C PHE A 110 -3.48 -0.88 -0.93
N CYS A 111 -2.47 -1.75 -0.93
CA CYS A 111 -2.04 -2.57 -2.05
C CYS A 111 -2.03 -4.03 -1.61
N CYS A 112 -2.74 -4.89 -2.32
CA CYS A 112 -2.76 -6.33 -2.04
C CYS A 112 -2.41 -7.10 -3.31
N GLN A 113 -1.32 -7.84 -3.27
CA GLN A 113 -0.89 -8.70 -4.36
C GLN A 113 -1.52 -10.09 -4.21
N ILE A 114 -1.94 -10.67 -5.32
CA ILE A 114 -2.63 -11.96 -5.39
C ILE A 114 -2.53 -12.52 -6.81
N ASP A 115 -2.69 -13.81 -6.96
CA ASP A 115 -2.87 -14.44 -8.27
C ASP A 115 -4.36 -14.58 -8.65
N ASP A 116 -4.64 -15.29 -9.73
CA ASP A 116 -5.99 -15.50 -10.24
C ASP A 116 -6.82 -16.53 -9.44
N SER A 117 -6.21 -17.30 -8.51
CA SER A 117 -6.93 -18.30 -7.70
C SER A 117 -7.97 -17.63 -6.79
N GLU A 118 -7.56 -16.61 -6.05
CA GLU A 118 -8.44 -15.86 -5.13
C GLU A 118 -8.69 -14.41 -5.56
N GLY A 119 -8.04 -13.95 -6.62
CA GLY A 119 -8.05 -12.54 -7.03
C GLY A 119 -9.44 -11.95 -7.26
N ALA A 120 -10.37 -12.72 -7.83
CA ALA A 120 -11.74 -12.27 -8.08
C ALA A 120 -12.53 -12.07 -6.77
N TYR A 121 -12.43 -13.02 -5.85
CA TYR A 121 -13.09 -12.97 -4.54
C TYR A 121 -12.50 -11.90 -3.64
N LEU A 122 -11.17 -11.78 -3.62
CA LEU A 122 -10.46 -10.71 -2.93
C LEU A 122 -10.92 -9.34 -3.42
N LYS A 123 -11.07 -9.16 -4.74
CA LYS A 123 -11.56 -7.89 -5.30
C LYS A 123 -12.94 -7.50 -4.79
N VAL A 124 -13.88 -8.46 -4.69
CA VAL A 124 -15.22 -8.23 -4.14
C VAL A 124 -15.15 -7.92 -2.65
N LEU A 125 -14.34 -8.66 -1.90
CA LEU A 125 -14.11 -8.45 -0.48
C LEU A 125 -13.54 -7.05 -0.19
N LEU A 126 -12.57 -6.61 -0.99
CA LEU A 126 -11.99 -5.26 -0.88
C LEU A 126 -13.01 -4.17 -1.25
N ASP A 127 -13.88 -4.40 -2.24
CA ASP A 127 -14.98 -3.48 -2.57
C ASP A 127 -15.97 -3.33 -1.40
N GLU A 128 -16.20 -4.39 -0.65
CA GLU A 128 -17.06 -4.36 0.54
C GLU A 128 -16.40 -3.59 1.71
N ILE A 129 -15.15 -3.90 2.01
CA ILE A 129 -14.43 -3.32 3.15
C ILE A 129 -14.03 -1.87 2.91
N PHE A 130 -13.38 -1.57 1.77
CA PHE A 130 -12.87 -0.23 1.46
C PHE A 130 -13.91 0.67 0.77
N GLY A 131 -14.93 0.08 0.17
CA GLY A 131 -15.89 0.75 -0.69
C GLY A 131 -15.42 0.82 -2.15
N ARG A 132 -16.27 0.38 -3.08
CA ARG A 132 -15.97 0.34 -4.53
C ARG A 132 -15.53 1.69 -5.11
N HIS A 133 -16.04 2.80 -4.58
CA HIS A 133 -15.67 4.15 -5.01
C HIS A 133 -14.24 4.53 -4.65
N ASN A 134 -13.61 3.84 -3.70
CA ASN A 134 -12.23 4.03 -3.28
C ASN A 134 -11.24 3.14 -4.06
N TYR A 135 -11.73 2.28 -4.94
CA TYR A 135 -10.88 1.52 -5.86
C TYR A 135 -10.15 2.48 -6.81
N LEU A 136 -8.83 2.30 -6.96
CA LEU A 136 -7.98 3.12 -7.81
C LEU A 136 -7.58 2.39 -9.09
N ASN A 137 -6.94 1.21 -8.93
CA ASN A 137 -6.35 0.46 -10.03
C ASN A 137 -6.12 -1.00 -9.64
N THR A 138 -5.93 -1.85 -10.65
CA THR A 138 -5.29 -3.16 -10.52
C THR A 138 -4.06 -3.18 -11.41
N PHE A 139 -2.88 -3.38 -10.82
CA PHE A 139 -1.69 -3.67 -11.58
C PHE A 139 -1.71 -5.13 -12.02
N TYR A 140 -1.42 -5.36 -13.28
CA TYR A 140 -1.14 -6.67 -13.87
C TYR A 140 0.37 -6.80 -13.99
N ILE A 141 0.96 -7.61 -13.13
CA ILE A 141 2.39 -7.74 -12.93
C ILE A 141 2.84 -9.00 -13.65
N GLN A 142 3.62 -8.84 -14.71
CA GLN A 142 4.22 -9.99 -15.38
C GLN A 142 5.37 -10.53 -14.51
N VAL A 143 5.22 -11.78 -14.05
CA VAL A 143 6.16 -12.44 -13.12
C VAL A 143 7.02 -13.51 -13.82
N ARG A 144 6.60 -13.95 -15.01
CA ARG A 144 7.31 -14.95 -15.83
C ARG A 144 7.25 -14.60 -17.30
N TYR A 145 8.25 -15.04 -18.05
CA TYR A 145 8.23 -14.93 -19.51
C TYR A 145 7.31 -16.00 -20.12
N PRO A 146 6.42 -15.64 -21.07
CA PRO A 146 5.48 -16.60 -21.67
C PRO A 146 6.15 -17.77 -22.41
N ASN A 147 7.40 -17.60 -22.83
CA ASN A 147 8.12 -18.58 -23.66
C ASN A 147 9.07 -19.48 -22.85
N LYS A 148 9.11 -19.34 -21.52
CA LYS A 148 9.90 -20.21 -20.64
C LYS A 148 8.95 -21.13 -19.89
N THR A 149 8.64 -22.27 -20.46
CA THR A 149 7.90 -23.37 -19.81
C THR A 149 8.89 -24.41 -19.34
N LEU A 150 8.85 -24.72 -18.05
CA LEU A 150 9.63 -25.81 -17.44
C LEU A 150 8.84 -27.12 -17.36
N ALA A 151 7.51 -27.08 -17.53
CA ALA A 151 6.64 -28.24 -17.43
C ALA A 151 5.86 -28.41 -18.74
N GLU A 152 6.13 -29.49 -19.48
CA GLU A 152 5.41 -29.87 -20.69
C GLU A 152 3.98 -30.37 -20.38
N ASP A 153 3.70 -30.73 -19.13
CA ASP A 153 2.46 -31.33 -18.67
C ASP A 153 1.40 -30.32 -18.19
N SER A 154 1.66 -29.00 -18.28
CA SER A 154 0.71 -27.97 -17.85
C SER A 154 -0.05 -27.36 -19.02
N ASP A 155 -1.39 -27.43 -18.98
CA ASP A 155 -2.27 -26.83 -20.00
C ASP A 155 -2.17 -25.31 -20.07
N TYR A 156 -1.87 -24.64 -18.94
CA TYR A 156 -1.80 -23.17 -18.82
C TYR A 156 -0.60 -22.73 -18.01
N GLN A 157 0.03 -21.65 -18.46
CA GLN A 157 1.13 -21.01 -17.74
C GLN A 157 0.66 -19.72 -17.07
N LYS A 158 0.73 -19.64 -15.76
CA LYS A 158 0.48 -18.40 -15.01
C LYS A 158 1.68 -17.47 -15.16
N VAL A 159 1.51 -16.37 -15.89
CA VAL A 159 2.57 -15.40 -16.17
C VAL A 159 2.32 -14.04 -15.51
N ILE A 160 1.12 -13.82 -14.94
CA ILE A 160 0.68 -12.55 -14.39
C ILE A 160 0.17 -12.77 -12.97
N GLU A 161 0.55 -11.88 -12.06
CA GLU A 161 -0.10 -11.65 -10.78
C GLU A 161 -0.83 -10.31 -10.80
N GLN A 162 -1.78 -10.12 -9.89
CA GLN A 162 -2.56 -8.90 -9.75
C GLN A 162 -2.17 -8.18 -8.47
N CYS A 163 -2.15 -6.85 -8.48
CA CYS A 163 -2.07 -6.06 -7.26
C CYS A 163 -3.22 -5.06 -7.24
N HIS A 164 -4.21 -5.31 -6.38
CA HIS A 164 -5.37 -4.43 -6.20
C HIS A 164 -5.02 -3.24 -5.33
N VAL A 165 -5.34 -2.03 -5.80
CA VAL A 165 -5.03 -0.78 -5.11
C VAL A 165 -6.29 -0.02 -4.75
N TYR A 166 -6.39 0.34 -3.48
CA TYR A 166 -7.45 1.15 -2.91
C TYR A 166 -6.88 2.35 -2.15
N ALA A 167 -7.63 3.43 -2.11
CA ALA A 167 -7.41 4.49 -1.14
C ALA A 167 -8.34 4.28 0.07
N LYS A 168 -8.00 4.79 1.25
CA LYS A 168 -8.98 4.88 2.34
C LYS A 168 -10.10 5.86 1.99
N GLN A 169 -9.72 7.05 1.50
CA GLN A 169 -10.63 8.05 0.93
C GLN A 169 -10.06 8.60 -0.37
N ARG A 170 -10.62 8.19 -1.52
CA ARG A 170 -10.12 8.56 -2.85
C ARG A 170 -10.02 10.06 -3.09
N THR A 171 -10.88 10.84 -2.46
CA THR A 171 -10.91 12.30 -2.60
C THR A 171 -9.72 13.00 -1.94
N LEU A 172 -9.13 12.39 -0.91
CA LEU A 172 -7.99 12.90 -0.18
C LEU A 172 -6.66 12.33 -0.69
N ALA A 173 -6.68 11.10 -1.17
CA ALA A 173 -5.50 10.38 -1.60
C ALA A 173 -4.91 10.95 -2.89
N LYS A 174 -3.62 11.30 -2.86
CA LYS A 174 -2.88 11.83 -4.01
C LYS A 174 -1.67 10.96 -4.29
N LEU A 175 -1.70 10.23 -5.40
CA LEU A 175 -0.58 9.40 -5.82
C LEU A 175 0.56 10.25 -6.42
N ASN A 176 1.79 9.80 -6.25
CA ASN A 176 2.97 10.37 -6.88
C ASN A 176 3.07 9.87 -8.32
N ARG A 177 2.64 10.69 -9.26
CA ARG A 177 2.65 10.31 -10.68
C ARG A 177 4.07 10.31 -11.22
N PRO A 178 4.42 9.37 -12.12
CA PRO A 178 5.71 9.38 -12.82
C PRO A 178 5.91 10.72 -13.53
N GLN A 179 7.13 11.20 -13.45
CA GLN A 179 7.55 12.41 -14.14
C GLN A 179 8.46 12.04 -15.31
N ALA A 180 8.28 12.70 -16.43
CA ALA A 180 9.20 12.66 -17.57
C ALA A 180 9.65 14.06 -17.90
N GLU A 181 10.89 14.21 -18.29
CA GLU A 181 11.39 15.48 -18.83
C GLU A 181 10.57 15.89 -20.05
N TYR A 182 10.37 17.17 -20.19
CA TYR A 182 9.67 17.70 -21.35
C TYR A 182 10.63 17.72 -22.53
N ASP A 183 10.39 16.85 -23.50
CA ASP A 183 11.27 16.62 -24.63
C ASP A 183 11.10 17.72 -25.69
N ILE A 184 12.07 18.64 -25.74
CA ILE A 184 12.14 19.73 -26.74
C ILE A 184 12.50 19.18 -28.12
N ALA A 185 13.18 18.05 -28.22
CA ALA A 185 13.61 17.47 -29.50
C ALA A 185 12.42 17.17 -30.45
N LYS A 186 11.20 17.13 -29.92
CA LYS A 186 9.97 16.97 -30.72
C LYS A 186 9.49 18.26 -31.38
N PHE A 187 9.99 19.42 -30.99
CA PHE A 187 9.58 20.73 -31.49
C PHE A 187 10.56 21.20 -32.57
N LYS A 188 10.55 20.47 -33.68
CA LYS A 188 11.51 20.59 -34.79
C LYS A 188 10.82 20.88 -36.13
N TRP A 189 9.56 21.26 -36.13
CA TRP A 189 8.83 21.56 -37.34
C TRP A 189 8.50 23.04 -37.44
N ARG A 190 8.58 23.58 -38.65
CA ARG A 190 8.10 24.92 -39.00
C ARG A 190 7.16 24.80 -40.18
N VAL A 191 6.04 25.53 -40.11
CA VAL A 191 5.12 25.71 -41.21
C VAL A 191 5.39 27.08 -41.82
N VAL A 192 5.67 27.11 -43.10
CA VAL A 192 5.88 28.33 -43.87
C VAL A 192 4.70 28.54 -44.80
N GLU A 193 4.08 29.70 -44.75
CA GLU A 193 2.97 30.12 -45.62
C GLU A 193 3.58 30.88 -46.81
N ASP A 194 3.58 30.23 -47.98
CA ASP A 194 4.19 30.77 -49.22
C ASP A 194 3.25 31.71 -49.95
N ALA A 195 1.95 31.57 -49.77
CA ALA A 195 0.92 32.44 -50.32
C ALA A 195 -0.31 32.47 -49.38
N PRO A 196 -1.15 33.53 -49.42
CA PRO A 196 -2.36 33.61 -48.62
C PRO A 196 -3.34 32.48 -48.95
N GLY A 197 -3.96 31.92 -47.92
CA GLY A 197 -4.99 30.89 -48.01
C GLY A 197 -6.41 31.47 -48.20
N GLU A 198 -7.34 30.58 -48.49
CA GLU A 198 -8.78 30.92 -48.54
C GLU A 198 -9.35 30.94 -47.10
N VAL A 199 -10.00 32.05 -46.74
CA VAL A 199 -10.57 32.21 -45.38
C VAL A 199 -12.05 31.77 -45.40
N VAL A 200 -12.38 30.81 -44.53
CA VAL A 200 -13.74 30.29 -44.32
C VAL A 200 -14.09 30.28 -42.84
N THR A 201 -15.40 30.18 -42.55
CA THR A 201 -15.85 29.94 -41.16
C THR A 201 -16.39 28.52 -41.05
N LEU A 202 -15.79 27.74 -40.16
CA LEU A 202 -16.21 26.37 -39.86
C LEU A 202 -16.70 26.29 -38.41
N GLY A 203 -17.97 26.00 -38.23
CA GLY A 203 -18.60 26.12 -36.93
C GLY A 203 -18.53 27.59 -36.44
N ASN A 204 -17.85 27.83 -35.34
CA ASN A 204 -17.63 29.17 -34.77
C ASN A 204 -16.16 29.65 -34.89
N LYS A 205 -15.35 28.99 -35.75
CA LYS A 205 -13.93 29.27 -35.91
C LYS A 205 -13.62 29.84 -37.28
N ARG A 206 -12.72 30.82 -37.30
CA ARG A 206 -12.07 31.27 -38.52
C ARG A 206 -10.99 30.28 -38.92
N VAL A 207 -11.04 29.81 -40.16
CA VAL A 207 -10.10 28.83 -40.70
C VAL A 207 -9.53 29.35 -42.01
N GLU A 208 -8.22 29.38 -42.14
CA GLU A 208 -7.55 29.71 -43.39
C GLU A 208 -7.03 28.40 -44.02
N ILE A 209 -7.40 28.17 -45.28
CA ILE A 209 -7.15 26.94 -46.02
C ILE A 209 -6.08 27.21 -47.06
N PHE A 210 -4.96 26.50 -46.93
CA PHE A 210 -3.84 26.57 -47.86
C PHE A 210 -3.84 25.33 -48.77
N LYS A 211 -3.74 25.53 -50.06
CA LYS A 211 -3.53 24.44 -51.04
C LYS A 211 -2.08 23.94 -50.94
N PRO A 212 -1.77 22.74 -51.48
CA PRO A 212 -0.43 22.15 -51.38
C PRO A 212 0.71 23.00 -51.94
N ASP A 213 0.44 23.91 -52.84
CA ASP A 213 1.39 24.84 -53.45
C ASP A 213 1.50 26.20 -52.72
N GLN A 214 0.71 26.42 -51.69
CA GLN A 214 0.66 27.65 -50.91
C GLN A 214 1.38 27.57 -49.56
N TYR A 215 1.92 26.41 -49.22
CA TYR A 215 2.66 26.19 -47.98
C TYR A 215 3.69 25.08 -48.12
N HIS A 216 4.70 25.10 -47.28
CA HIS A 216 5.57 23.97 -47.06
C HIS A 216 5.87 23.77 -45.57
N ILE A 217 6.31 22.57 -45.24
CA ILE A 217 6.69 22.22 -43.85
C ILE A 217 8.14 21.78 -43.89
N GLU A 218 8.96 22.48 -43.12
CA GLU A 218 10.40 22.20 -43.02
C GLU A 218 10.78 21.65 -41.64
N GLU A 219 11.81 20.84 -41.61
CA GLU A 219 12.44 20.37 -40.38
C GLU A 219 13.55 21.36 -40.00
N ILE A 220 13.50 21.86 -38.78
CA ILE A 220 14.48 22.82 -38.22
C ILE A 220 15.18 22.21 -37.00
N GLU A 221 16.26 22.80 -36.56
CA GLU A 221 16.85 22.46 -35.25
C GLU A 221 15.80 22.66 -34.14
N PRO A 222 15.66 21.70 -33.21
CA PRO A 222 14.68 21.81 -32.13
C PRO A 222 14.84 23.08 -31.31
N CYS A 223 13.77 23.86 -31.21
CA CYS A 223 13.78 25.14 -30.49
C CYS A 223 12.42 25.42 -29.83
N PHE A 224 12.38 26.49 -28.99
CA PHE A 224 11.16 26.84 -28.27
C PHE A 224 10.03 27.37 -29.17
N GLU A 225 10.39 27.90 -30.35
CA GLU A 225 9.46 28.39 -31.35
C GLU A 225 9.03 27.31 -32.35
N GLY A 226 9.67 26.14 -32.29
CA GLY A 226 9.36 25.00 -33.13
C GLY A 226 7.99 24.41 -32.85
N LEU A 227 7.44 23.74 -33.83
CA LEU A 227 6.18 23.02 -33.72
C LEU A 227 6.42 21.53 -33.56
N LYS A 228 5.60 20.89 -32.78
CA LYS A 228 5.53 19.42 -32.65
C LYS A 228 4.47 18.89 -33.59
N GLU A 229 4.86 17.89 -34.40
CA GLU A 229 3.93 17.15 -35.23
C GLU A 229 3.27 15.99 -34.45
N THR A 230 1.96 15.83 -34.57
CA THR A 230 1.18 14.75 -33.95
C THR A 230 0.11 14.25 -34.93
N TRP A 231 -0.20 12.97 -34.95
CA TRP A 231 -1.30 12.45 -35.76
C TRP A 231 -2.65 12.90 -35.23
N ALA A 232 -3.49 13.43 -36.12
CA ALA A 232 -4.91 13.67 -35.86
C ALA A 232 -5.66 12.33 -35.94
N THR A 233 -5.73 11.61 -34.83
CA THR A 233 -6.41 10.31 -34.74
C THR A 233 -7.70 10.43 -33.93
N GLY A 234 -8.63 9.48 -34.10
CA GLY A 234 -9.87 9.43 -33.31
C GLY A 234 -9.68 9.33 -31.80
N SER A 235 -8.45 9.02 -31.31
CA SER A 235 -8.14 9.09 -29.89
C SER A 235 -8.03 10.53 -29.36
N LEU A 236 -7.62 11.48 -30.17
CA LEU A 236 -7.61 12.91 -29.81
C LEU A 236 -9.04 13.47 -29.74
N ALA A 237 -9.94 13.03 -30.63
CA ALA A 237 -11.37 13.38 -30.59
C ALA A 237 -12.04 12.84 -29.29
N ARG A 238 -11.72 11.61 -28.87
CA ARG A 238 -12.27 11.00 -27.64
C ARG A 238 -11.85 11.70 -26.35
N VAL A 239 -10.71 12.41 -26.35
CA VAL A 239 -10.21 13.13 -25.16
C VAL A 239 -10.85 14.53 -25.03
N LYS A 240 -11.84 14.88 -25.88
CA LYS A 240 -12.49 16.22 -25.90
C LYS A 240 -11.49 17.38 -26.00
N ALA A 241 -10.38 17.17 -26.69
CA ALA A 241 -9.48 18.26 -27.03
C ALA A 241 -10.11 19.10 -28.13
N SER A 242 -10.16 20.42 -27.99
CA SER A 242 -10.76 21.36 -28.94
C SER A 242 -10.30 21.16 -30.39
N ALA A 243 -9.01 20.80 -30.57
CA ALA A 243 -8.41 20.50 -31.87
C ALA A 243 -8.94 19.16 -32.48
N GLY A 244 -9.21 18.16 -31.65
CA GLY A 244 -9.74 16.86 -32.08
C GLY A 244 -11.19 16.96 -32.51
N GLU A 245 -11.99 17.73 -31.79
CA GLU A 245 -13.40 17.99 -32.16
C GLU A 245 -13.52 18.73 -33.50
N ILE A 246 -12.70 19.76 -33.72
CA ILE A 246 -12.69 20.49 -34.98
C ILE A 246 -12.28 19.58 -36.13
N PHE A 247 -11.29 18.72 -35.97
CA PHE A 247 -10.92 17.79 -37.01
C PHE A 247 -12.06 16.82 -37.34
N GLU A 248 -12.66 16.20 -36.35
CA GLU A 248 -13.72 15.20 -36.56
C GLU A 248 -14.99 15.77 -37.16
N TYR A 249 -15.45 16.93 -36.67
CA TYR A 249 -16.71 17.49 -37.10
C TYR A 249 -16.61 18.38 -38.34
N TYR A 250 -15.45 18.99 -38.63
CA TYR A 250 -15.36 20.00 -39.66
C TYR A 250 -14.26 19.76 -40.71
N LEU A 251 -13.25 18.96 -40.44
CA LEU A 251 -12.11 18.80 -41.35
C LEU A 251 -11.95 17.40 -41.92
N ALA A 252 -12.52 16.36 -41.32
CA ALA A 252 -12.30 14.97 -41.73
C ALA A 252 -12.76 14.72 -43.20
N ASP A 253 -13.90 15.25 -43.60
CA ASP A 253 -14.51 15.06 -44.91
C ASP A 253 -14.18 16.19 -45.91
N ARG A 254 -13.44 17.22 -45.49
CA ARG A 254 -13.11 18.35 -46.37
C ARG A 254 -12.16 18.00 -47.51
N LYS A 255 -11.52 16.85 -47.48
CA LYS A 255 -10.71 16.34 -48.62
C LYS A 255 -11.52 16.29 -49.93
N ASP A 256 -12.84 16.07 -49.83
CA ASP A 256 -13.73 15.97 -50.98
C ASP A 256 -14.17 17.35 -51.53
N VAL A 257 -13.99 18.41 -50.71
CA VAL A 257 -14.30 19.80 -51.06
C VAL A 257 -13.03 20.58 -51.42
N ASP A 258 -12.01 20.51 -50.52
CA ASP A 258 -10.80 21.34 -50.63
C ASP A 258 -9.70 20.66 -51.44
N GLY A 259 -9.76 19.33 -51.58
CA GLY A 259 -8.75 18.50 -52.21
C GLY A 259 -7.78 17.88 -51.18
N LEU A 260 -6.86 17.06 -51.69
CA LEU A 260 -5.88 16.37 -50.90
C LEU A 260 -4.70 17.26 -50.51
N GLY A 261 -4.16 17.05 -49.30
CA GLY A 261 -2.95 17.72 -48.83
C GLY A 261 -3.11 19.18 -48.43
N CYS A 262 -4.35 19.69 -48.29
CA CYS A 262 -4.58 21.05 -47.80
C CYS A 262 -4.12 21.18 -46.34
N LEU A 263 -3.70 22.41 -45.96
CA LEU A 263 -3.37 22.79 -44.59
C LEU A 263 -4.44 23.77 -44.08
N TYR A 264 -4.93 23.53 -42.89
CA TYR A 264 -5.92 24.35 -42.19
C TYR A 264 -5.28 25.07 -41.02
N LYS A 265 -5.28 26.41 -41.06
CA LYS A 265 -4.90 27.24 -39.93
C LYS A 265 -6.16 27.64 -39.16
N VAL A 266 -6.40 27.03 -38.04
CA VAL A 266 -7.60 27.22 -37.24
C VAL A 266 -7.32 28.18 -36.09
N GLU A 267 -8.00 29.33 -36.07
CA GLU A 267 -7.84 30.36 -35.04
C GLU A 267 -8.63 30.04 -33.77
N GLY A 268 -8.13 30.60 -32.64
CA GLY A 268 -8.80 30.51 -31.35
C GLY A 268 -8.73 29.11 -30.72
N ILE A 269 -7.70 28.34 -31.05
CA ILE A 269 -7.42 27.03 -30.44
C ILE A 269 -5.93 26.94 -30.05
N GLY A 270 -5.66 26.20 -28.98
CA GLY A 270 -4.32 25.96 -28.47
C GLY A 270 -3.99 26.78 -27.22
N GLU A 271 -3.02 26.29 -26.45
CA GLU A 271 -2.53 26.89 -25.20
C GLU A 271 -1.05 27.29 -25.30
N ASP A 272 -0.53 27.39 -26.53
CA ASP A 272 0.87 27.68 -26.85
C ASP A 272 1.17 29.15 -27.14
N GLY A 273 0.15 30.03 -27.06
CA GLY A 273 0.29 31.44 -27.28
C GLY A 273 0.30 31.87 -28.75
N LEU A 274 0.24 30.92 -29.70
CA LEU A 274 0.18 31.23 -31.14
C LEU A 274 -1.20 31.76 -31.55
N GLY A 275 -2.25 31.45 -30.79
CA GLY A 275 -3.63 31.81 -31.09
C GLY A 275 -4.29 30.99 -32.19
N TYR A 276 -3.55 30.07 -32.80
CA TYR A 276 -4.04 29.18 -33.87
C TYR A 276 -3.31 27.83 -33.83
N ARG A 277 -3.82 26.88 -34.62
CA ARG A 277 -3.12 25.61 -34.90
C ARG A 277 -3.16 25.28 -36.37
N TYR A 278 -2.09 24.68 -36.88
CA TYR A 278 -2.11 24.08 -38.21
C TYR A 278 -2.55 22.63 -38.11
N ILE A 279 -3.42 22.23 -39.03
CA ILE A 279 -3.96 20.90 -39.18
C ILE A 279 -3.85 20.49 -40.67
N SER A 280 -3.05 19.47 -40.99
CA SER A 280 -2.99 18.99 -42.36
C SER A 280 -4.12 18.01 -42.66
N GLY A 281 -4.72 18.14 -43.84
CA GLY A 281 -5.60 17.12 -44.38
C GLY A 281 -4.86 15.87 -44.85
N PRO A 282 -5.61 14.81 -45.27
CA PRO A 282 -5.03 13.58 -45.78
C PRO A 282 -4.35 13.82 -47.14
N LYS A 283 -3.17 13.22 -47.31
CA LYS A 283 -2.38 13.28 -48.57
C LYS A 283 -2.79 12.23 -49.61
N LYS A 284 -3.62 11.24 -49.22
CA LYS A 284 -4.11 10.16 -50.09
C LYS A 284 -5.61 10.04 -49.98
N ALA A 285 -6.28 9.72 -51.09
CA ALA A 285 -7.74 9.58 -51.13
C ALA A 285 -8.29 8.49 -50.17
N THR A 286 -7.50 7.43 -49.96
CA THR A 286 -7.83 6.33 -49.05
C THR A 286 -7.57 6.66 -47.58
N ALA A 287 -6.95 7.80 -47.27
CA ALA A 287 -6.64 8.21 -45.91
C ALA A 287 -7.66 9.22 -45.39
N ASN A 288 -8.01 9.07 -44.11
CA ASN A 288 -8.92 10.01 -43.41
C ASN A 288 -8.20 10.66 -42.21
N LYS A 289 -6.87 10.65 -42.19
CA LYS A 289 -6.08 11.15 -41.07
C LYS A 289 -5.15 12.25 -41.53
N GLY A 290 -5.07 13.31 -40.75
CA GLY A 290 -4.14 14.41 -40.91
C GLY A 290 -3.18 14.50 -39.75
N LYS A 291 -2.40 15.57 -39.71
CA LYS A 291 -1.41 15.85 -38.65
C LYS A 291 -1.71 17.20 -38.00
N PHE A 292 -1.49 17.29 -36.68
CA PHE A 292 -1.50 18.56 -35.95
C PHE A 292 -0.09 19.08 -35.76
N TYR A 293 0.08 20.38 -35.89
CA TYR A 293 1.30 21.12 -35.57
C TYR A 293 0.99 22.09 -34.41
N SER A 294 1.69 21.93 -33.29
CA SER A 294 1.43 22.70 -32.07
C SER A 294 2.72 23.14 -31.42
N GLY A 295 2.73 24.37 -30.91
CA GLY A 295 3.81 24.91 -30.10
C GLY A 295 3.82 24.34 -28.67
N ILE A 296 4.80 24.78 -27.87
CA ILE A 296 4.90 24.45 -26.47
C ILE A 296 3.84 25.25 -25.69
N PRO A 297 2.97 24.63 -24.86
CA PRO A 297 2.05 25.38 -24.01
C PRO A 297 2.74 26.43 -23.17
N LEU A 298 2.20 27.65 -23.07
CA LEU A 298 2.83 28.79 -22.38
C LEU A 298 3.31 28.46 -20.98
N LYS A 299 2.47 27.75 -20.20
CA LYS A 299 2.85 27.31 -18.85
C LYS A 299 4.11 26.44 -18.86
N ARG A 300 4.25 25.58 -19.85
CA ARG A 300 5.43 24.70 -20.00
C ARG A 300 6.66 25.47 -20.47
N LEU A 301 6.44 26.46 -21.32
CA LEU A 301 7.52 27.32 -21.82
C LEU A 301 8.17 28.10 -20.67
N GLU A 302 7.38 28.63 -19.74
CA GLU A 302 7.88 29.30 -18.52
C GLU A 302 8.65 28.34 -17.60
N GLU A 303 8.11 27.13 -17.38
CA GLU A 303 8.78 26.09 -16.59
C GLU A 303 10.12 25.66 -17.24
N LEU A 304 10.17 25.51 -18.55
CA LEU A 304 11.40 25.17 -19.29
C LEU A 304 12.48 26.26 -19.19
N LYS A 305 12.09 27.53 -19.29
CA LYS A 305 13.02 28.66 -19.11
C LYS A 305 13.62 28.69 -17.71
N THR A 306 12.94 28.17 -16.71
CA THR A 306 13.44 28.05 -15.32
C THR A 306 14.12 26.70 -15.03
N GLY A 307 14.27 25.83 -16.03
CA GLY A 307 14.94 24.51 -15.90
C GLY A 307 14.17 23.47 -15.10
N LYS A 308 12.85 23.63 -14.92
CA LYS A 308 12.01 22.78 -14.05
C LYS A 308 10.75 22.22 -14.72
N SER A 309 10.77 21.92 -16.01
CA SER A 309 9.57 21.39 -16.66
C SER A 309 9.53 19.87 -16.65
N PHE A 310 8.55 19.32 -15.95
CA PHE A 310 8.24 17.88 -15.96
C PHE A 310 6.83 17.64 -16.48
N LYS A 311 6.68 16.59 -17.26
CA LYS A 311 5.38 16.08 -17.69
C LYS A 311 4.97 14.95 -16.76
N TYR A 312 3.84 15.08 -16.07
CA TYR A 312 3.26 13.97 -15.30
C TYR A 312 2.61 12.96 -16.24
N LEU A 313 3.04 11.73 -16.15
CA LEU A 313 2.48 10.62 -16.93
C LEU A 313 1.38 9.91 -16.15
N PRO A 314 0.37 9.33 -16.81
CA PRO A 314 -0.52 8.39 -16.17
C PRO A 314 0.26 7.14 -15.78
N VAL A 315 -0.10 6.54 -14.64
CA VAL A 315 0.47 5.25 -14.22
C VAL A 315 -0.13 4.15 -15.08
N ALA A 316 0.72 3.40 -15.77
CA ALA A 316 0.30 2.21 -16.52
C ALA A 316 -0.07 1.08 -15.55
N ASN A 317 -1.08 0.30 -15.90
CA ASN A 317 -1.53 -0.82 -15.07
C ASN A 317 -0.91 -2.18 -15.45
N PHE A 318 -0.11 -2.23 -16.50
CA PHE A 318 0.70 -3.39 -16.87
C PHE A 318 2.17 -3.09 -16.54
N CYS A 319 2.82 -4.02 -15.83
CA CYS A 319 4.20 -3.89 -15.39
C CYS A 319 4.95 -5.19 -15.68
N ASP A 320 6.04 -5.12 -16.46
CA ASP A 320 6.90 -6.27 -16.72
C ASP A 320 8.02 -6.34 -15.68
N PHE A 321 7.96 -7.34 -14.82
CA PHE A 321 8.97 -7.67 -13.82
C PHE A 321 9.48 -9.12 -13.99
N ALA A 322 9.20 -9.80 -15.10
CA ALA A 322 9.58 -11.19 -15.32
C ALA A 322 11.09 -11.44 -15.11
N GLY A 323 11.93 -10.51 -15.58
CA GLY A 323 13.37 -10.56 -15.36
C GLY A 323 13.79 -10.37 -13.90
N ASN A 324 13.06 -9.55 -13.15
CA ASN A 324 13.34 -9.33 -11.74
C ASN A 324 12.94 -10.53 -10.89
N PHE A 325 11.77 -11.13 -11.13
CA PHE A 325 11.33 -12.34 -10.44
C PHE A 325 12.28 -13.52 -10.67
N GLY A 326 12.81 -13.67 -11.88
CA GLY A 326 13.80 -14.72 -12.21
C GLY A 326 15.13 -14.60 -11.45
N ASN A 327 15.43 -13.42 -10.88
CA ASN A 327 16.73 -13.14 -10.26
C ASN A 327 16.61 -12.70 -8.78
N CYS A 328 15.42 -12.66 -8.19
CA CYS A 328 15.24 -12.12 -6.83
C CYS A 328 15.51 -13.11 -5.71
N ARG A 329 15.65 -14.41 -5.99
CA ARG A 329 15.81 -15.46 -4.96
C ARG A 329 16.84 -15.09 -3.90
N LEU A 330 18.01 -14.60 -4.32
CA LEU A 330 19.13 -14.25 -3.45
C LEU A 330 19.20 -12.74 -3.10
N GLU A 331 18.21 -11.92 -3.49
CA GLU A 331 18.21 -10.50 -3.10
C GLU A 331 18.28 -10.34 -1.57
N GLY A 332 18.98 -9.31 -1.11
CA GLY A 332 19.20 -9.09 0.32
C GLY A 332 20.05 -10.17 1.00
N SER A 333 20.73 -11.01 0.21
CA SER A 333 21.56 -12.14 0.68
C SER A 333 20.79 -13.16 1.54
N VAL A 334 19.51 -13.30 1.33
CA VAL A 334 18.66 -14.32 1.95
C VAL A 334 18.10 -15.23 0.87
N ASP A 335 18.27 -16.52 1.02
CA ASP A 335 17.67 -17.51 0.12
C ASP A 335 16.24 -17.79 0.58
N PHE A 336 15.26 -17.34 -0.19
CA PHE A 336 13.86 -17.57 0.09
C PHE A 336 13.24 -18.25 -1.12
N LYS A 337 12.98 -19.54 -0.98
CA LYS A 337 12.41 -20.38 -2.05
C LYS A 337 10.91 -20.10 -2.19
N GLY A 338 10.51 -19.65 -3.37
CA GLY A 338 9.10 -19.36 -3.67
C GLY A 338 8.56 -18.08 -3.01
N GLY A 339 7.64 -17.40 -3.65
CA GLY A 339 6.90 -16.27 -3.07
C GLY A 339 7.66 -14.96 -2.85
N LYS A 340 9.00 -14.91 -3.02
CA LYS A 340 9.78 -13.68 -2.82
C LYS A 340 9.47 -12.64 -3.87
N LYS A 341 9.17 -11.41 -3.43
CA LYS A 341 8.94 -10.27 -4.33
C LYS A 341 10.24 -9.50 -4.57
N PRO A 342 10.52 -9.09 -5.82
CA PRO A 342 11.72 -8.32 -6.13
C PRO A 342 11.63 -6.89 -5.60
N GLU A 343 12.75 -6.35 -5.11
CA GLU A 343 12.82 -4.97 -4.58
C GLU A 343 12.37 -3.90 -5.59
N PRO A 344 12.65 -3.97 -6.90
CA PRO A 344 12.16 -2.99 -7.86
C PRO A 344 10.63 -2.89 -7.95
N LEU A 345 9.89 -3.98 -7.69
CA LEU A 345 8.44 -3.96 -7.64
C LEU A 345 7.96 -3.14 -6.43
N LEU A 346 8.53 -3.39 -5.25
CA LEU A 346 8.19 -2.67 -4.03
C LEU A 346 8.62 -1.19 -4.12
N GLU A 347 9.77 -0.92 -4.75
CA GLU A 347 10.22 0.43 -5.05
C GLU A 347 9.17 1.20 -5.88
N MET A 348 8.65 0.58 -6.94
CA MET A 348 7.59 1.18 -7.77
C MET A 348 6.34 1.50 -6.95
N ILE A 349 5.85 0.55 -6.16
CA ILE A 349 4.66 0.72 -5.32
C ILE A 349 4.88 1.84 -4.30
N LEU A 350 5.98 1.80 -3.56
CA LEU A 350 6.27 2.81 -2.53
C LEU A 350 6.52 4.19 -3.11
N LYS A 351 7.12 4.30 -4.31
CA LYS A 351 7.25 5.59 -5.02
C LYS A 351 5.90 6.21 -5.36
N TYR A 352 4.92 5.39 -5.77
CA TYR A 352 3.61 5.92 -6.15
C TYR A 352 2.75 6.31 -4.96
N TYR A 353 2.87 5.60 -3.83
CA TYR A 353 1.89 5.66 -2.74
C TYR A 353 2.44 6.15 -1.41
N SER A 354 3.72 6.54 -1.35
CA SER A 354 4.34 7.11 -0.14
C SER A 354 5.45 8.10 -0.46
N ASN A 355 5.83 8.89 0.54
CA ASN A 355 6.97 9.81 0.51
C ASN A 355 7.99 9.43 1.59
N PRO A 356 9.24 9.93 1.52
CA PRO A 356 10.19 9.77 2.61
C PRO A 356 9.59 10.24 3.95
N GLY A 357 9.79 9.46 5.01
CA GLY A 357 9.24 9.70 6.35
C GLY A 357 7.83 9.12 6.58
N ASP A 358 7.08 8.77 5.53
CA ASP A 358 5.77 8.12 5.68
C ASP A 358 5.89 6.72 6.29
N LEU A 359 4.85 6.28 6.98
CA LEU A 359 4.78 4.95 7.57
C LEU A 359 4.22 3.94 6.57
N VAL A 360 4.98 2.88 6.33
CA VAL A 360 4.62 1.71 5.52
C VAL A 360 4.34 0.52 6.43
N LEU A 361 3.34 -0.29 6.11
CA LEU A 361 3.04 -1.51 6.86
C LEU A 361 2.91 -2.70 5.90
N ASP A 362 3.52 -3.82 6.29
CA ASP A 362 3.34 -5.12 5.66
C ASP A 362 3.09 -6.18 6.73
N SER A 363 1.89 -6.76 6.73
CA SER A 363 1.50 -7.78 7.71
C SER A 363 1.71 -9.22 7.23
N PHE A 364 2.31 -9.41 6.05
CA PHE A 364 2.73 -10.69 5.49
C PHE A 364 4.15 -10.53 4.96
N LEU A 365 5.08 -10.22 5.87
CA LEU A 365 6.41 -9.68 5.53
C LEU A 365 7.29 -10.66 4.74
N GLY A 366 7.13 -11.96 4.94
CA GLY A 366 7.85 -13.01 4.24
C GLY A 366 9.36 -12.87 4.40
N SER A 367 10.05 -12.62 3.31
CA SER A 367 11.52 -12.46 3.28
C SER A 367 12.03 -11.07 3.70
N GLY A 368 11.16 -10.16 4.15
CA GLY A 368 11.54 -8.81 4.57
C GLY A 368 11.73 -7.81 3.42
N THR A 369 11.25 -8.09 2.22
CA THR A 369 11.49 -7.21 1.05
C THR A 369 10.87 -5.83 1.25
N THR A 370 9.62 -5.75 1.70
CA THR A 370 8.94 -4.46 1.91
C THR A 370 9.67 -3.59 2.93
N ALA A 371 10.09 -4.17 4.05
CA ALA A 371 10.84 -3.47 5.09
C ALA A 371 12.21 -2.98 4.57
N ALA A 372 12.95 -3.83 3.83
CA ALA A 372 14.23 -3.46 3.24
C ALA A 372 14.11 -2.30 2.24
N VAL A 373 13.11 -2.33 1.36
CA VAL A 373 12.87 -1.27 0.39
C VAL A 373 12.41 0.02 1.08
N ALA A 374 11.47 -0.07 2.04
CA ALA A 374 11.03 1.08 2.83
C ALA A 374 12.22 1.75 3.54
N HIS A 375 13.08 0.98 4.18
CA HIS A 375 14.28 1.46 4.85
C HIS A 375 15.23 2.17 3.87
N LYS A 376 15.62 1.53 2.78
CA LYS A 376 16.50 2.10 1.74
C LYS A 376 15.93 3.37 1.11
N MET A 377 14.60 3.52 1.10
CA MET A 377 13.91 4.69 0.55
C MET A 377 13.57 5.75 1.61
N ASN A 378 14.09 5.63 2.84
CA ASN A 378 13.83 6.53 3.97
C ASN A 378 12.34 6.62 4.35
N ARG A 379 11.61 5.51 4.30
CA ARG A 379 10.26 5.37 4.88
C ARG A 379 10.39 4.69 6.23
N ARG A 380 9.51 5.07 7.17
CA ARG A 380 9.30 4.27 8.39
C ARG A 380 8.52 3.02 8.01
N TYR A 381 8.72 1.93 8.75
CA TYR A 381 8.02 0.69 8.43
C TYR A 381 7.67 -0.14 9.67
N ILE A 382 6.61 -0.92 9.50
CA ILE A 382 6.22 -2.01 10.41
C ILE A 382 6.04 -3.25 9.55
N GLY A 383 6.80 -4.28 9.84
CA GLY A 383 6.69 -5.59 9.22
C GLY A 383 6.29 -6.65 10.24
N ILE A 384 5.31 -7.49 9.89
CA ILE A 384 4.84 -8.57 10.75
C ILE A 384 5.07 -9.89 10.03
N GLU A 385 5.69 -10.84 10.73
CA GLU A 385 5.98 -12.17 10.21
C GLU A 385 5.77 -13.23 11.28
N MET A 386 5.01 -14.27 10.94
CA MET A 386 4.65 -15.32 11.88
C MET A 386 5.71 -16.40 12.00
N GLY A 387 6.41 -16.71 10.91
CA GLY A 387 7.36 -17.80 10.85
C GLY A 387 8.74 -17.43 11.39
N ASP A 388 9.56 -18.46 11.68
CA ASP A 388 10.94 -18.32 12.16
C ASP A 388 11.85 -17.54 11.20
N HIS A 389 11.40 -17.36 9.96
CA HIS A 389 12.09 -16.52 8.99
C HIS A 389 12.06 -15.02 9.34
N ALA A 390 11.22 -14.59 10.31
CA ALA A 390 11.38 -13.28 10.95
C ALA A 390 12.80 -13.10 11.48
N TYR A 391 13.37 -14.15 12.11
CA TYR A 391 14.74 -14.15 12.66
C TYR A 391 15.80 -14.42 11.59
N SER A 392 15.61 -15.48 10.81
CA SER A 392 16.62 -15.98 9.89
C SER A 392 16.72 -15.17 8.59
N HIS A 393 15.64 -14.53 8.15
CA HIS A 393 15.57 -13.79 6.90
C HIS A 393 15.35 -12.29 7.10
N CYS A 394 14.25 -11.89 7.74
CA CYS A 394 13.91 -10.46 7.88
C CYS A 394 14.97 -9.69 8.65
N LYS A 395 15.32 -10.18 9.86
CA LYS A 395 16.36 -9.58 10.68
C LYS A 395 17.71 -9.55 9.96
N TYR A 396 18.14 -10.70 9.44
CA TYR A 396 19.43 -10.82 8.76
C TYR A 396 19.55 -9.89 7.54
N ARG A 397 18.49 -9.78 6.74
CA ARG A 397 18.42 -8.86 5.61
C ARG A 397 18.52 -7.41 6.03
N LEU A 398 17.76 -7.02 7.06
CA LEU A 398 17.76 -5.64 7.56
C LEU A 398 19.08 -5.24 8.20
N ASP A 399 19.74 -6.15 8.91
CA ASP A 399 21.09 -5.90 9.42
C ASP A 399 22.06 -5.57 8.29
N LYS A 400 22.00 -6.28 7.16
CA LYS A 400 22.81 -5.98 5.97
C LYS A 400 22.42 -4.69 5.26
N VAL A 401 21.16 -4.31 5.31
CA VAL A 401 20.72 -3.00 4.82
C VAL A 401 21.31 -1.90 5.69
N ILE A 402 21.27 -2.05 7.02
CA ILE A 402 21.76 -1.05 7.98
C ILE A 402 23.28 -0.93 7.94
N ASP A 403 24.03 -2.03 7.88
CA ASP A 403 25.49 -1.99 7.79
C ASP A 403 26.01 -1.60 6.40
N GLY A 404 25.12 -1.46 5.41
CA GLY A 404 25.45 -1.09 4.03
C GLY A 404 26.10 -2.20 3.20
N SER A 405 26.14 -3.44 3.69
CA SER A 405 26.70 -4.60 2.95
C SER A 405 25.73 -5.16 1.91
N ASP A 406 24.43 -4.88 2.00
CA ASP A 406 23.46 -5.24 0.97
C ASP A 406 23.68 -4.39 -0.29
N LYS A 407 24.25 -5.01 -1.32
CA LYS A 407 24.52 -4.41 -2.64
C LYS A 407 23.52 -4.85 -3.70
N GLY A 408 22.53 -5.68 -3.33
CA GLY A 408 21.50 -6.21 -4.21
C GLY A 408 20.31 -5.27 -4.42
N GLY A 409 19.33 -5.76 -5.20
CA GLY A 409 18.07 -5.06 -5.43
C GLY A 409 18.23 -3.61 -5.87
N ILE A 410 17.57 -2.69 -5.18
CA ILE A 410 17.61 -1.25 -5.49
C ILE A 410 18.82 -0.51 -4.91
N SER A 411 19.69 -1.16 -4.11
CA SER A 411 20.80 -0.50 -3.40
C SER A 411 21.70 0.31 -4.33
N LYS A 412 22.04 -0.25 -5.51
CA LYS A 412 22.86 0.44 -6.52
C LYS A 412 22.15 1.62 -7.16
N THR A 413 20.87 1.46 -7.47
CA THR A 413 20.07 2.46 -8.19
C THR A 413 19.86 3.71 -7.37
N ILE A 414 19.67 3.55 -6.05
CA ILE A 414 19.44 4.67 -5.13
C ILE A 414 20.72 5.15 -4.42
N GLY A 415 21.85 4.46 -4.63
CA GLY A 415 23.14 4.79 -3.99
C GLY A 415 23.15 4.53 -2.47
N TRP A 416 22.48 3.47 -2.00
CA TRP A 416 22.38 3.15 -0.57
C TRP A 416 23.73 2.84 0.06
N GLN A 417 24.03 3.46 1.21
CA GLN A 417 25.31 3.32 1.92
C GLN A 417 25.19 2.72 3.33
N GLY A 418 23.95 2.43 3.78
CA GLY A 418 23.68 1.97 5.15
C GLY A 418 23.16 3.07 6.06
N GLY A 419 22.96 2.73 7.34
CA GLY A 419 22.43 3.61 8.38
C GLY A 419 20.99 3.30 8.77
N GLY A 420 20.47 4.03 9.77
CA GLY A 420 19.15 3.79 10.36
C GLY A 420 19.12 2.67 11.39
N GLY A 421 17.93 2.22 11.74
CA GLY A 421 17.75 1.14 12.72
C GLY A 421 16.36 0.55 12.66
N TYR A 422 16.13 -0.51 13.45
CA TYR A 422 14.80 -1.07 13.72
C TYR A 422 14.77 -1.68 15.13
N ARG A 423 13.56 -1.79 15.68
CA ARG A 423 13.26 -2.54 16.91
C ARG A 423 12.58 -3.85 16.57
N PHE A 424 12.99 -4.91 17.23
CA PHE A 424 12.40 -6.25 17.07
C PHE A 424 11.43 -6.52 18.23
N PHE A 425 10.20 -6.89 17.91
CA PHE A 425 9.16 -7.18 18.90
C PHE A 425 8.67 -8.61 18.76
N GLU A 426 8.24 -9.16 19.88
CA GLU A 426 7.54 -10.44 19.96
C GLU A 426 6.17 -10.24 20.59
N LEU A 427 5.21 -11.04 20.18
CA LEU A 427 3.91 -11.07 20.85
C LEU A 427 4.05 -11.70 22.23
N ALA A 428 3.50 -11.03 23.25
CA ALA A 428 3.38 -11.62 24.57
C ALA A 428 2.54 -12.91 24.52
N PRO A 429 2.74 -13.84 25.44
CA PRO A 429 1.86 -14.99 25.59
C PRO A 429 0.42 -14.54 25.89
N THR A 430 -0.54 -15.47 25.84
CA THR A 430 -1.91 -15.16 26.25
C THR A 430 -1.97 -14.66 27.70
N LEU A 431 -2.80 -13.65 27.95
CA LEU A 431 -2.95 -13.07 29.30
C LEU A 431 -3.65 -14.02 30.27
N ILE A 432 -4.56 -14.85 29.77
CA ILE A 432 -5.34 -15.77 30.59
C ILE A 432 -5.11 -17.20 30.07
N ASN A 433 -4.66 -18.05 30.98
CA ASN A 433 -4.51 -19.50 30.77
C ASN A 433 -5.60 -20.27 31.52
N ARG A 434 -5.66 -21.57 31.27
CA ARG A 434 -6.39 -22.54 32.09
C ARG A 434 -5.42 -23.24 33.02
N ASP A 435 -5.81 -23.35 34.29
CA ASP A 435 -5.08 -24.13 35.26
C ASP A 435 -5.36 -25.65 35.12
N PRO A 436 -4.70 -26.52 35.90
CA PRO A 436 -4.93 -27.95 35.86
C PRO A 436 -6.38 -28.39 36.21
N PHE A 437 -7.19 -27.49 36.78
CA PHE A 437 -8.60 -27.71 37.13
C PHE A 437 -9.55 -27.13 36.06
N ASP A 438 -9.00 -26.70 34.90
CA ASP A 438 -9.72 -26.06 33.80
C ASP A 438 -10.34 -24.69 34.17
N GLU A 439 -9.83 -24.04 35.24
CA GLU A 439 -10.24 -22.69 35.61
C GLU A 439 -9.38 -21.60 34.93
N PHE A 440 -10.00 -20.47 34.60
CA PHE A 440 -9.29 -19.35 33.99
C PHE A 440 -8.46 -18.59 35.01
N VAL A 441 -7.15 -18.53 34.79
CA VAL A 441 -6.18 -17.83 35.64
C VAL A 441 -5.33 -16.88 34.81
N ILE A 442 -4.85 -15.79 35.45
CA ILE A 442 -3.89 -14.90 34.82
C ILE A 442 -2.59 -15.65 34.61
N ASN A 443 -2.01 -15.51 33.42
CA ASN A 443 -0.76 -16.17 33.07
C ASN A 443 0.38 -15.70 34.00
N GLU A 444 1.10 -16.63 34.61
CA GLU A 444 2.18 -16.38 35.56
C GLU A 444 3.40 -15.65 34.94
N GLU A 445 3.55 -15.69 33.62
CA GLU A 445 4.59 -14.95 32.93
C GLU A 445 4.40 -13.43 32.95
N TYR A 446 3.18 -12.95 33.32
CA TYR A 446 2.90 -11.54 33.43
C TYR A 446 3.32 -10.99 34.79
N ASN A 447 4.36 -10.16 34.82
CA ASN A 447 4.66 -9.33 35.99
C ASN A 447 3.61 -8.21 36.16
N ALA A 448 3.72 -7.43 37.26
CA ALA A 448 2.71 -6.41 37.59
C ALA A 448 2.57 -5.32 36.49
N ASP A 449 3.68 -4.90 35.91
CA ASP A 449 3.67 -3.86 34.86
C ASP A 449 3.12 -4.41 33.55
N MET A 450 3.49 -5.61 33.15
CA MET A 450 2.93 -6.30 32.00
C MET A 450 1.42 -6.52 32.17
N LEU A 451 0.98 -6.94 33.36
CA LEU A 451 -0.45 -7.10 33.66
C LEU A 451 -1.19 -5.78 33.51
N ALA A 452 -0.64 -4.70 34.08
CA ALA A 452 -1.25 -3.36 34.00
C ALA A 452 -1.32 -2.88 32.55
N ALA A 453 -0.25 -3.07 31.77
CA ALA A 453 -0.20 -2.72 30.35
C ALA A 453 -1.18 -3.56 29.51
N ALA A 454 -1.29 -4.86 29.76
CA ALA A 454 -2.22 -5.74 29.06
C ALA A 454 -3.68 -5.38 29.35
N VAL A 455 -4.04 -5.17 30.63
CA VAL A 455 -5.40 -4.75 31.00
C VAL A 455 -5.71 -3.37 30.41
N ALA A 456 -4.74 -2.45 30.38
CA ALA A 456 -4.89 -1.15 29.74
C ALA A 456 -5.23 -1.30 28.24
N LEU A 457 -4.51 -2.17 27.53
CA LEU A 457 -4.77 -2.45 26.13
C LEU A 457 -6.19 -3.00 25.89
N HIS A 458 -6.66 -3.92 26.75
CA HIS A 458 -8.02 -4.48 26.70
C HIS A 458 -9.12 -3.46 26.98
N GLU A 459 -8.86 -2.49 27.85
CA GLU A 459 -9.81 -1.44 28.24
C GLU A 459 -9.69 -0.18 27.36
N GLY A 460 -8.78 -0.16 26.38
CA GLY A 460 -8.58 0.98 25.48
C GLY A 460 -7.81 2.14 26.11
N PHE A 461 -7.02 1.88 27.15
CA PHE A 461 -6.15 2.85 27.82
C PHE A 461 -4.71 2.72 27.32
N ARG A 462 -3.96 3.81 27.41
CA ARG A 462 -2.52 3.83 27.16
C ARG A 462 -1.76 3.64 28.47
N TYR A 463 -0.98 2.57 28.59
CA TYR A 463 -0.11 2.35 29.74
C TYR A 463 0.97 3.43 29.79
N GLN A 464 0.92 4.25 30.82
CA GLN A 464 1.83 5.36 31.08
C GLN A 464 1.81 5.69 32.57
N PRO A 465 2.57 4.95 33.39
CA PRO A 465 2.54 5.11 34.84
C PRO A 465 3.07 6.47 35.26
N ASP A 466 2.36 7.10 36.18
CA ASP A 466 2.77 8.34 36.84
C ASP A 466 3.83 8.04 37.90
N SER A 467 4.83 8.91 38.02
CA SER A 467 5.94 8.72 38.97
C SER A 467 5.58 9.03 40.43
N GLY A 468 4.50 9.82 40.67
CA GLY A 468 4.09 10.27 41.98
C GLY A 468 2.82 9.58 42.49
N LEU A 469 1.91 9.19 41.60
CA LEU A 469 0.62 8.61 41.97
C LEU A 469 0.53 7.16 41.46
N PHE A 470 0.74 6.20 42.35
CA PHE A 470 0.81 4.77 42.03
C PHE A 470 -0.43 4.21 41.33
N TRP A 471 -1.59 4.83 41.50
CA TRP A 471 -2.82 4.39 40.88
C TRP A 471 -3.05 4.96 39.46
N LYS A 472 -2.31 6.00 39.06
CA LYS A 472 -2.31 6.51 37.67
C LYS A 472 -1.37 5.67 36.80
N GLN A 473 -1.71 4.40 36.57
CA GLN A 473 -0.87 3.50 35.74
C GLN A 473 -1.12 3.65 34.25
N SER A 474 -2.33 4.05 33.87
CA SER A 474 -2.70 4.21 32.47
C SER A 474 -3.64 5.39 32.28
N VAL A 475 -3.55 6.03 31.10
CA VAL A 475 -4.29 7.24 30.75
C VAL A 475 -5.27 6.92 29.63
N GLY A 476 -6.53 7.32 29.82
CA GLY A 476 -7.59 7.30 28.81
C GLY A 476 -7.91 8.69 28.29
N ASN A 477 -9.12 8.88 27.77
CA ASN A 477 -9.64 10.18 27.36
C ASN A 477 -10.26 10.92 28.55
N GLU A 478 -10.37 12.26 28.48
CA GLU A 478 -11.15 13.09 29.38
C GLU A 478 -10.81 12.89 30.87
N SER A 479 -9.52 12.93 31.23
CA SER A 479 -9.06 12.75 32.62
C SER A 479 -9.48 11.41 33.25
N SER A 480 -9.56 10.35 32.43
CA SER A 480 -9.82 9.00 32.89
C SER A 480 -8.53 8.21 33.06
N TYR A 481 -8.47 7.42 34.13
CA TYR A 481 -7.27 6.62 34.47
C TYR A 481 -7.65 5.16 34.73
N LEU A 482 -6.67 4.28 34.59
CA LEU A 482 -6.82 2.87 34.93
C LEU A 482 -5.72 2.46 35.93
N PHE A 483 -6.16 1.78 36.99
CA PHE A 483 -5.31 1.14 37.98
C PHE A 483 -5.55 -0.36 38.00
N VAL A 484 -4.51 -1.14 37.89
CA VAL A 484 -4.57 -2.60 37.91
C VAL A 484 -3.81 -3.14 39.12
N THR A 485 -4.46 -4.00 39.89
CA THR A 485 -3.85 -4.60 41.09
C THR A 485 -4.32 -6.03 41.32
N THR A 486 -3.45 -6.89 41.79
CA THR A 486 -3.78 -8.23 42.28
C THR A 486 -4.16 -8.25 43.75
N ARG A 487 -3.99 -7.12 44.46
CA ARG A 487 -4.33 -6.98 45.87
C ARG A 487 -5.85 -6.93 46.05
N HIS A 488 -6.32 -7.41 47.22
CA HIS A 488 -7.69 -7.22 47.66
C HIS A 488 -7.96 -5.75 47.98
N LEU A 489 -9.04 -5.18 47.46
CA LEU A 489 -9.45 -3.80 47.76
C LEU A 489 -10.41 -3.79 48.98
N ASN A 490 -10.09 -2.95 49.95
CA ASN A 490 -10.95 -2.62 51.07
C ASN A 490 -11.23 -1.11 51.09
N SER A 491 -12.09 -0.65 51.98
CA SER A 491 -12.46 0.75 52.09
C SER A 491 -11.25 1.67 52.32
N THR A 492 -10.36 1.32 53.24
CA THR A 492 -9.18 2.13 53.58
C THR A 492 -8.26 2.33 52.37
N TYR A 493 -8.10 1.28 51.54
CA TYR A 493 -7.29 1.39 50.33
C TYR A 493 -7.97 2.27 49.26
N LEU A 494 -9.29 2.13 49.11
CA LEU A 494 -10.06 2.94 48.17
C LEU A 494 -10.08 4.43 48.59
N ASP A 495 -10.24 4.70 49.89
CA ASP A 495 -10.21 6.04 50.46
C ASP A 495 -8.84 6.71 50.22
N SER A 496 -7.74 5.97 50.42
CA SER A 496 -6.39 6.48 50.16
C SER A 496 -6.14 6.88 48.71
N ILE A 497 -6.80 6.21 47.75
CA ILE A 497 -6.76 6.60 46.34
C ILE A 497 -7.61 7.86 46.14
N LYS A 498 -8.86 7.86 46.68
CA LYS A 498 -9.79 8.98 46.51
C LYS A 498 -9.25 10.29 47.07
N ASP A 499 -8.55 10.25 48.20
CA ASP A 499 -7.93 11.42 48.84
C ASP A 499 -6.86 12.11 47.98
N THR A 500 -6.31 11.41 47.01
CA THR A 500 -5.28 11.92 46.05
C THR A 500 -5.84 12.22 44.67
N MET A 501 -7.13 11.96 44.43
CA MET A 501 -7.79 12.29 43.16
C MET A 501 -8.21 13.75 43.10
N GLU A 502 -8.03 14.39 41.95
CA GLU A 502 -8.53 15.73 41.68
C GLU A 502 -10.01 15.74 41.26
N ASP A 503 -10.65 16.92 41.35
CA ASP A 503 -12.01 17.09 40.87
C ASP A 503 -12.10 16.89 39.35
N GLY A 504 -13.05 16.06 38.94
CA GLY A 504 -13.24 15.73 37.51
C GLY A 504 -12.45 14.54 37.00
N GLU A 505 -11.59 13.91 37.83
CA GLU A 505 -10.91 12.67 37.47
C GLU A 505 -11.84 11.46 37.64
N TYR A 506 -11.73 10.52 36.69
CA TYR A 506 -12.41 9.24 36.71
C TYR A 506 -11.39 8.09 36.75
N LEU A 507 -11.69 7.08 37.57
CA LEU A 507 -10.80 5.94 37.75
C LEU A 507 -11.52 4.61 37.51
N ILE A 508 -10.91 3.74 36.69
CA ILE A 508 -11.27 2.32 36.63
C ILE A 508 -10.23 1.54 37.42
N ILE A 509 -10.68 0.72 38.38
CA ILE A 509 -9.81 -0.18 39.14
C ILE A 509 -10.11 -1.61 38.68
N ALA A 510 -9.13 -2.27 38.07
CA ALA A 510 -9.17 -3.69 37.74
C ALA A 510 -8.43 -4.49 38.81
N CYS A 511 -9.17 -5.29 39.60
CA CYS A 511 -8.61 -6.03 40.73
C CYS A 511 -9.08 -7.47 40.78
N ARG A 512 -8.37 -8.30 41.53
CA ARG A 512 -8.73 -9.71 41.74
C ARG A 512 -9.97 -9.86 42.63
N SER A 513 -10.07 -9.05 43.71
CA SER A 513 -11.16 -9.10 44.66
C SER A 513 -11.32 -7.77 45.41
N PHE A 514 -12.52 -7.52 45.90
CA PHE A 514 -12.85 -6.34 46.72
C PHE A 514 -14.01 -6.63 47.67
N ASP A 515 -14.15 -5.82 48.74
CA ASP A 515 -15.22 -5.93 49.72
C ASP A 515 -16.60 -5.67 49.11
N SER A 516 -17.62 -6.39 49.57
CA SER A 516 -19.00 -6.25 49.06
C SER A 516 -19.52 -4.82 49.21
N GLY A 517 -20.04 -4.22 48.14
CA GLY A 517 -20.60 -2.87 48.15
C GLY A 517 -19.57 -1.76 47.88
N LEU A 518 -18.27 -2.06 47.81
CA LEU A 518 -17.23 -1.06 47.60
C LEU A 518 -17.34 -0.38 46.22
N ASP A 519 -17.89 -1.09 45.24
CA ASP A 519 -18.17 -0.60 43.90
C ASP A 519 -19.23 0.49 43.80
N LYS A 520 -19.89 0.80 44.90
CA LYS A 520 -20.98 1.82 45.00
C LYS A 520 -20.63 3.01 45.88
N VAL A 521 -19.42 3.05 46.45
CA VAL A 521 -19.01 4.09 47.40
C VAL A 521 -18.73 5.42 46.71
N TYR A 522 -18.04 5.42 45.58
CA TYR A 522 -17.65 6.62 44.83
C TYR A 522 -18.18 6.59 43.40
N GLY A 523 -18.89 7.64 42.98
CA GLY A 523 -19.51 7.72 41.65
C GLY A 523 -18.53 7.88 40.49
N ASN A 524 -17.30 8.34 40.78
CA ASN A 524 -16.24 8.52 39.80
C ASN A 524 -15.18 7.40 39.81
N ILE A 525 -15.42 6.32 40.57
CA ILE A 525 -14.56 5.13 40.60
C ILE A 525 -15.39 3.90 40.24
N THR A 526 -14.93 3.18 39.21
CA THR A 526 -15.54 1.92 38.77
C THR A 526 -14.60 0.76 39.08
N ILE A 527 -15.09 -0.27 39.82
CA ILE A 527 -14.30 -1.45 40.16
C ILE A 527 -14.72 -2.63 39.29
N LYS A 528 -13.72 -3.28 38.65
CA LYS A 528 -13.91 -4.44 37.80
C LYS A 528 -13.10 -5.63 38.31
N LYS A 529 -13.71 -6.82 38.38
CA LYS A 529 -13.00 -8.05 38.72
C LYS A 529 -12.30 -8.65 37.51
N ILE A 530 -11.02 -8.99 37.64
CA ILE A 530 -10.25 -9.74 36.67
C ILE A 530 -9.93 -11.14 37.25
N PRO A 531 -9.91 -12.22 36.44
CA PRO A 531 -10.03 -12.25 34.97
C PRO A 531 -11.46 -12.18 34.42
N GLN A 532 -12.52 -12.35 35.24
CA GLN A 532 -13.91 -12.51 34.78
C GLN A 532 -14.36 -11.44 33.78
N LYS A 533 -13.98 -10.18 34.03
CA LYS A 533 -14.35 -9.08 33.12
C LYS A 533 -13.65 -9.23 31.77
N LEU A 534 -12.38 -9.63 31.74
CA LEU A 534 -11.59 -9.79 30.52
C LEU A 534 -12.16 -10.92 29.64
N LEU A 535 -12.60 -12.03 30.25
CA LEU A 535 -13.23 -13.16 29.55
C LEU A 535 -14.49 -12.78 28.76
N SER A 536 -15.15 -11.69 29.14
CA SER A 536 -16.32 -11.18 28.40
C SER A 536 -15.95 -10.37 27.17
N LEU A 537 -14.68 -9.95 27.02
CA LEU A 537 -14.22 -9.06 25.95
C LEU A 537 -13.65 -9.81 24.75
N CYS A 538 -12.90 -10.89 24.99
CA CYS A 538 -12.24 -11.65 23.94
C CYS A 538 -12.07 -13.13 24.29
N GLU A 539 -11.64 -13.92 23.31
CA GLU A 539 -11.24 -15.31 23.50
C GLU A 539 -9.74 -15.36 23.80
N PHE A 540 -9.37 -16.10 24.85
CA PHE A 540 -7.99 -16.25 25.28
C PHE A 540 -7.42 -17.63 24.90
N GLY A 541 -6.09 -17.71 24.83
CA GLY A 541 -5.38 -18.96 24.61
C GLY A 541 -5.28 -19.41 23.16
N LYS A 542 -5.75 -18.63 22.19
CA LYS A 542 -5.51 -18.91 20.77
C LYS A 542 -4.15 -18.34 20.36
N ALA A 543 -3.24 -19.21 19.94
CA ALA A 543 -1.92 -18.80 19.44
C ALA A 543 -2.00 -18.27 18.00
N VAL A 544 -2.90 -18.85 17.20
CA VAL A 544 -3.04 -18.57 15.76
C VAL A 544 -4.53 -18.50 15.41
N TYR A 545 -4.90 -17.47 14.67
CA TYR A 545 -6.26 -17.28 14.15
C TYR A 545 -6.27 -17.55 12.64
N ASN A 546 -6.84 -18.67 12.23
CA ASN A 546 -7.06 -19.07 10.82
C ASN A 546 -5.79 -19.19 9.96
N MET A 547 -4.62 -19.37 10.56
CA MET A 547 -3.40 -19.72 9.84
C MET A 547 -2.75 -20.94 10.51
N ASN A 548 -2.52 -21.98 9.73
CA ASN A 548 -1.71 -23.11 10.15
C ASN A 548 -0.32 -22.96 9.53
N ILE A 549 0.72 -23.00 10.36
CA ILE A 549 2.07 -23.19 9.85
C ILE A 549 2.15 -24.66 9.43
N VAL A 550 2.31 -24.88 8.14
CA VAL A 550 2.56 -26.24 7.65
C VAL A 550 4.01 -26.57 7.98
N HIS A 551 4.24 -27.62 8.77
CA HIS A 551 5.55 -28.28 8.73
C HIS A 551 5.68 -28.81 7.30
N PRO A 552 6.72 -28.40 6.55
CA PRO A 552 6.84 -28.81 5.16
C PRO A 552 6.77 -30.32 5.11
N PRO A 553 5.94 -30.90 4.22
CA PRO A 553 6.13 -32.31 3.91
C PRO A 553 7.57 -32.43 3.43
N VAL A 554 8.30 -33.37 4.00
CA VAL A 554 9.64 -33.73 3.53
C VAL A 554 9.41 -34.36 2.16
N TYR A 555 9.42 -33.54 1.11
CA TYR A 555 9.59 -34.04 -0.23
C TYR A 555 11.06 -34.36 -0.39
N ASP A 556 11.37 -35.63 -0.71
CA ASP A 556 12.69 -35.99 -1.23
C ASP A 556 12.89 -35.11 -2.48
N ASP A 557 13.70 -34.07 -2.33
CA ASP A 557 14.11 -33.21 -3.41
C ASP A 557 15.08 -33.97 -4.35
N GLU A 558 14.54 -34.85 -5.17
CA GLU A 558 15.17 -35.20 -6.44
C GLU A 558 14.79 -34.15 -7.51
N TRP A 559 15.18 -32.92 -7.30
CA TRP A 559 15.28 -31.92 -8.36
C TRP A 559 16.74 -31.76 -8.68
N ASP A 560 17.15 -32.40 -9.79
CA ASP A 560 18.50 -32.33 -10.33
C ASP A 560 19.00 -30.87 -10.40
N GLU A 561 20.12 -30.58 -9.72
CA GLU A 561 20.86 -29.31 -9.77
C GLU A 561 21.57 -29.07 -11.12
N GLU A 562 21.26 -29.82 -12.18
CA GLU A 562 22.11 -29.84 -13.39
C GLU A 562 21.73 -28.84 -14.50
N ASP A 563 20.72 -27.95 -14.35
CA ASP A 563 20.30 -27.09 -15.48
C ASP A 563 20.40 -25.57 -15.25
N PHE A 564 21.36 -25.09 -14.47
CA PHE A 564 21.55 -23.63 -14.27
C PHE A 564 22.89 -23.07 -14.78
N ASP A 565 23.65 -23.81 -15.61
CA ASP A 565 24.79 -23.28 -16.36
C ASP A 565 24.48 -23.30 -17.87
N GLU A 566 23.76 -22.24 -18.34
CA GLU A 566 23.93 -21.69 -19.71
C GLU A 566 23.17 -20.37 -19.84
#